data_9172fce8cf4382cdaf137912d5aad0f2
#
_entry.id   9172fce8cf4382cdaf137912d5aad0f2
#
_cell.length_a   1.000
_cell.length_b   1.000
_cell.length_c   1.000
_cell.angle_alpha   90.00
_cell.angle_beta   90.00
_cell.angle_gamma   90.00
#
_symmetry.space_group_name_H-M   'P 1'
#
loop_
_entity.id
_entity.type
_entity.pdbx_description
1 polymer ?
#
loop_
_entity_poly.entity_id
_entity_poly.type
_entity_poly.pdbx_seq_one_letter_code
_entity_poly.pdbx_strand_id
1 'polypeptide(L)'
;MQRRDFLKLTAAVGMASALPLWSRAVFAASRPALPIPSLLAADARNRIALRIQAGKTRFGALNATTWGYNGSLLGPALQLTQGKTVTVDITNQLAEETTLHWHGLEVPGEVDGGPQGVIAPGATRTVSFTPTQRAATCWFHPHQHGSTGRQVAMGLAGLVLIEDEESGRLLLPKQWGIDDVPVIVQDKKFTAAGEIDYQLDVMSAAVGWFGDTLLTNGALYPEHAAPRGWLRLRLLNGCNARSLNFATSDKRPLYVVASDGGLLAEPVKVEELPVLMGERFEVLVDTSDGKPFDLVTLPVSQMGMAIAPFDKPQPVLRVQPLVIPASGKLLDTLAALPALPSLTGLTQRQLQLSMDPMLDRMGMQALMEKYGDQAMAGMDHGMMGHGDMSDMGNMHHGDMSMNHGSGMEHGMSSGKGFDFHNANRINGKAFDMNEPMFAAARGQYERWVISGKGDMMLHPFHIHGTQFRILSENGKPPAAHRRGWKDTVRVEGDVSEVLVKFDHPAPKEFAYMAHCHLLEHEDTGMMLGFTV
;
A
#
# COMPACT_ATOMS: atom_id res chain seq x y z
N MET A 1 -31.20 14.87 38.08
CA MET A 1 -29.93 14.87 37.31
C MET A 1 -28.83 15.48 38.17
N GLN A 2 -27.86 14.66 38.62
CA GLN A 2 -26.78 15.17 39.48
C GLN A 2 -25.73 15.92 38.65
N ARG A 3 -25.10 16.97 39.24
CA ARG A 3 -24.04 17.78 38.58
C ARG A 3 -22.96 16.95 37.90
N ARG A 4 -22.67 15.75 38.44
CA ARG A 4 -21.71 14.79 37.86
C ARG A 4 -22.16 14.18 36.53
N ASP A 5 -23.43 13.99 36.30
CA ASP A 5 -23.98 13.43 35.07
C ASP A 5 -24.05 14.48 33.97
N PHE A 6 -24.28 15.74 34.35
CA PHE A 6 -24.23 16.88 33.43
C PHE A 6 -22.79 17.14 32.94
N LEU A 7 -21.78 17.05 33.81
CA LEU A 7 -20.35 17.20 33.42
C LEU A 7 -19.85 16.05 32.54
N LYS A 8 -20.35 14.83 32.74
CA LYS A 8 -20.05 13.70 31.85
C LYS A 8 -20.71 13.87 30.48
N LEU A 9 -21.94 14.39 30.45
CA LEU A 9 -22.66 14.66 29.20
C LEU A 9 -22.01 15.82 28.41
N THR A 10 -21.58 16.89 29.08
CA THR A 10 -20.89 18.02 28.44
C THR A 10 -19.49 17.65 27.96
N ALA A 11 -18.74 16.79 28.65
CA ALA A 11 -17.46 16.27 28.16
C ALA A 11 -17.63 15.34 26.94
N ALA A 12 -18.65 14.49 26.94
CA ALA A 12 -18.97 13.62 25.79
C ALA A 12 -19.44 14.44 24.58
N VAL A 13 -20.24 15.49 24.77
CA VAL A 13 -20.70 16.39 23.72
C VAL A 13 -19.56 17.28 23.22
N GLY A 14 -18.64 17.72 24.08
CA GLY A 14 -17.46 18.50 23.71
C GLY A 14 -16.47 17.74 22.85
N MET A 15 -16.22 16.45 23.16
CA MET A 15 -15.38 15.58 22.32
C MET A 15 -16.04 15.23 21.00
N ALA A 16 -17.36 15.01 20.97
CA ALA A 16 -18.10 14.75 19.74
C ALA A 16 -18.12 15.97 18.78
N SER A 17 -17.98 17.19 19.31
CA SER A 17 -17.99 18.41 18.48
C SER A 17 -16.65 18.69 17.76
N ALA A 18 -15.56 18.07 18.18
CA ALA A 18 -14.23 18.18 17.55
C ALA A 18 -14.00 17.15 16.44
N LEU A 19 -14.92 16.20 16.23
CA LEU A 19 -14.80 15.16 15.23
C LEU A 19 -15.52 15.54 13.94
N PRO A 20 -15.07 15.13 12.75
CA PRO A 20 -15.79 15.27 11.50
C PRO A 20 -17.23 14.73 11.60
N LEU A 21 -18.18 15.27 10.86
CA LEU A 21 -19.61 14.91 10.95
C LEU A 21 -19.89 13.42 10.78
N TRP A 22 -19.11 12.74 9.94
CA TRP A 22 -19.24 11.29 9.74
C TRP A 22 -18.74 10.48 10.95
N SER A 23 -17.69 10.92 11.65
CA SER A 23 -17.22 10.25 12.87
C SER A 23 -18.20 10.42 14.04
N ARG A 24 -18.97 11.51 14.05
CA ARG A 24 -20.03 11.71 15.06
C ARG A 24 -21.16 10.70 14.91
N ALA A 25 -21.52 10.33 13.68
CA ALA A 25 -22.53 9.30 13.42
C ALA A 25 -22.05 7.89 13.81
N VAL A 26 -20.75 7.60 13.64
CA VAL A 26 -20.13 6.32 13.99
C VAL A 26 -20.06 6.10 15.51
N PHE A 27 -19.85 7.17 16.30
CA PHE A 27 -19.83 7.04 17.77
C PHE A 27 -21.21 6.86 18.41
N ALA A 28 -22.30 7.21 17.70
CA ALA A 28 -23.67 7.03 18.18
C ALA A 28 -24.26 5.65 17.82
N ALA A 29 -23.72 4.96 16.81
CA ALA A 29 -24.09 3.60 16.42
C ALA A 29 -23.15 2.57 17.05
N SER A 30 -23.63 1.34 17.31
CA SER A 30 -22.75 0.22 17.66
C SER A 30 -21.74 0.03 16.52
N ARG A 31 -20.44 -0.07 16.88
CA ARG A 31 -19.39 -0.35 15.89
C ARG A 31 -19.67 -1.67 15.17
N PRO A 32 -19.42 -1.77 13.88
CA PRO A 32 -19.49 -3.06 13.21
C PRO A 32 -18.40 -3.99 13.76
N ALA A 33 -18.68 -5.28 13.81
CA ALA A 33 -17.63 -6.26 14.04
C ALA A 33 -16.61 -6.17 12.91
N LEU A 34 -15.31 -6.39 13.21
CA LEU A 34 -14.27 -6.45 12.20
C LEU A 34 -14.59 -7.59 11.21
N PRO A 35 -14.78 -7.31 9.91
CA PRO A 35 -14.92 -8.36 8.91
C PRO A 35 -13.61 -9.16 8.81
N ILE A 36 -13.71 -10.47 9.00
CA ILE A 36 -12.56 -11.37 8.85
C ILE A 36 -12.65 -12.05 7.48
N PRO A 37 -11.69 -11.84 6.56
CA PRO A 37 -11.63 -12.58 5.31
C PRO A 37 -11.62 -14.08 5.58
N SER A 38 -12.44 -14.84 4.84
CA SER A 38 -12.43 -16.31 4.95
C SER A 38 -11.07 -16.85 4.53
N LEU A 39 -10.55 -17.85 5.24
CA LEU A 39 -9.42 -18.64 4.77
C LEU A 39 -9.88 -19.52 3.61
N LEU A 40 -9.20 -19.42 2.48
CA LEU A 40 -9.46 -20.23 1.29
C LEU A 40 -8.22 -21.09 1.00
N ALA A 41 -8.30 -22.35 1.37
CA ALA A 41 -7.32 -23.37 1.02
C ALA A 41 -7.65 -24.02 -0.32
N ALA A 42 -6.66 -24.66 -0.94
CA ALA A 42 -6.86 -25.46 -2.14
C ALA A 42 -7.78 -26.66 -1.84
N ASP A 43 -8.60 -27.04 -2.82
CA ASP A 43 -9.46 -28.21 -2.76
C ASP A 43 -8.67 -29.54 -2.84
N ALA A 44 -9.36 -30.68 -2.84
CA ALA A 44 -8.75 -32.01 -2.93
C ALA A 44 -7.94 -32.25 -4.23
N ARG A 45 -8.09 -31.38 -5.24
CA ARG A 45 -7.35 -31.39 -6.51
C ARG A 45 -6.25 -30.33 -6.55
N ASN A 46 -5.92 -29.73 -5.40
CA ASN A 46 -5.00 -28.60 -5.26
C ASN A 46 -5.40 -27.37 -6.09
N ARG A 47 -6.69 -27.08 -6.21
CA ARG A 47 -7.21 -25.94 -6.97
C ARG A 47 -7.88 -24.91 -6.07
N ILE A 48 -7.72 -23.65 -6.44
CA ILE A 48 -8.40 -22.49 -5.86
C ILE A 48 -9.13 -21.78 -7.01
N ALA A 49 -10.38 -21.39 -6.80
CA ALA A 49 -11.14 -20.58 -7.74
C ALA A 49 -11.35 -19.17 -7.18
N LEU A 50 -10.93 -18.17 -7.97
CA LEU A 50 -11.17 -16.75 -7.72
C LEU A 50 -12.02 -16.17 -8.84
N ARG A 51 -13.08 -15.47 -8.47
CA ARG A 51 -13.92 -14.69 -9.39
C ARG A 51 -13.75 -13.21 -9.07
N ILE A 52 -13.31 -12.44 -10.03
CA ILE A 52 -13.22 -10.99 -9.95
C ILE A 52 -14.56 -10.44 -10.41
N GLN A 53 -15.28 -9.74 -9.55
CA GLN A 53 -16.66 -9.34 -9.80
C GLN A 53 -17.00 -7.97 -9.19
N ALA A 54 -17.97 -7.31 -9.81
CA ALA A 54 -18.62 -6.12 -9.24
C ALA A 54 -19.73 -6.53 -8.27
N GLY A 55 -19.99 -5.65 -7.31
CA GLY A 55 -21.08 -5.81 -6.36
C GLY A 55 -21.45 -4.48 -5.70
N LYS A 56 -22.28 -4.54 -4.69
CA LYS A 56 -22.61 -3.40 -3.83
C LYS A 56 -22.10 -3.65 -2.42
N THR A 57 -21.46 -2.63 -1.84
CA THR A 57 -20.98 -2.68 -0.46
C THR A 57 -21.50 -1.48 0.32
N ARG A 58 -21.93 -1.75 1.54
CA ARG A 58 -22.46 -0.74 2.44
C ARG A 58 -21.37 -0.21 3.36
N PHE A 59 -21.15 1.11 3.34
CA PHE A 59 -20.25 1.84 4.22
C PHE A 59 -21.06 2.80 5.11
N GLY A 60 -21.50 2.33 6.28
CA GLY A 60 -22.40 3.10 7.11
C GLY A 60 -23.75 3.36 6.42
N ALA A 61 -24.03 4.61 6.08
CA ALA A 61 -25.22 5.02 5.33
C ALA A 61 -25.04 4.95 3.79
N LEU A 62 -23.80 4.87 3.30
CA LEU A 62 -23.49 4.82 1.88
C LEU A 62 -23.62 3.40 1.33
N ASN A 63 -23.95 3.28 0.04
CA ASN A 63 -24.06 2.01 -0.67
C ASN A 63 -23.41 2.16 -2.04
N ALA A 64 -22.11 1.85 -2.10
CA ALA A 64 -21.28 2.04 -3.29
C ALA A 64 -21.20 0.79 -4.16
N THR A 65 -20.99 0.99 -5.46
CA THR A 65 -20.48 -0.06 -6.34
C THR A 65 -19.02 -0.32 -5.99
N THR A 66 -18.69 -1.58 -5.73
CA THR A 66 -17.35 -2.03 -5.38
C THR A 66 -16.98 -3.29 -6.13
N TRP A 67 -15.71 -3.62 -6.18
CA TRP A 67 -15.22 -4.84 -6.78
C TRP A 67 -14.52 -5.71 -5.74
N GLY A 68 -14.62 -7.01 -5.91
CA GLY A 68 -14.00 -7.96 -5.00
C GLY A 68 -13.71 -9.31 -5.65
N TYR A 69 -12.95 -10.11 -4.92
CA TYR A 69 -12.67 -11.49 -5.28
C TYR A 69 -13.60 -12.42 -4.49
N ASN A 70 -14.44 -13.18 -5.17
CA ASN A 70 -15.47 -14.06 -4.57
C ASN A 70 -16.48 -13.31 -3.68
N GLY A 71 -16.56 -12.00 -3.79
CA GLY A 71 -17.43 -11.13 -2.99
C GLY A 71 -17.59 -9.76 -3.65
N SER A 72 -18.19 -8.81 -2.93
CA SER A 72 -18.41 -7.44 -3.42
C SER A 72 -17.23 -6.51 -3.13
N LEU A 73 -16.36 -6.83 -2.18
CA LEU A 73 -15.23 -6.00 -1.74
C LEU A 73 -14.13 -6.89 -1.19
N LEU A 74 -12.87 -6.54 -1.46
CA LEU A 74 -11.70 -7.32 -1.08
C LEU A 74 -11.78 -8.78 -1.58
N GLY A 75 -11.09 -9.68 -0.94
CA GLY A 75 -11.06 -11.10 -1.26
C GLY A 75 -10.86 -11.97 -0.04
N PRO A 76 -10.91 -13.30 -0.21
CA PRO A 76 -10.50 -14.24 0.81
C PRO A 76 -9.01 -14.10 1.13
N ALA A 77 -8.56 -14.65 2.25
CA ALA A 77 -7.15 -14.90 2.52
C ALA A 77 -6.80 -16.30 1.97
N LEU A 78 -5.95 -16.37 0.96
CA LEU A 78 -5.50 -17.64 0.39
C LEU A 78 -4.50 -18.29 1.33
N GLN A 79 -4.72 -19.55 1.68
CA GLN A 79 -3.81 -20.33 2.52
C GLN A 79 -2.99 -21.28 1.65
N LEU A 80 -1.70 -21.00 1.52
CA LEU A 80 -0.75 -21.76 0.73
C LEU A 80 0.30 -22.43 1.65
N THR A 81 0.74 -23.62 1.28
CA THR A 81 1.78 -24.33 2.04
C THR A 81 3.07 -24.39 1.21
N GLN A 82 4.20 -24.06 1.83
CA GLN A 82 5.51 -24.21 1.21
C GLN A 82 5.71 -25.63 0.67
N GLY A 83 6.22 -25.75 -0.55
CA GLY A 83 6.49 -27.02 -1.23
C GLY A 83 5.26 -27.73 -1.80
N LYS A 84 4.02 -27.19 -1.62
CA LYS A 84 2.81 -27.78 -2.22
C LYS A 84 2.39 -26.99 -3.44
N THR A 85 2.31 -27.65 -4.58
CA THR A 85 1.82 -27.06 -5.81
C THR A 85 0.33 -26.72 -5.68
N VAL A 86 -0.05 -25.51 -6.13
CA VAL A 86 -1.42 -25.03 -6.21
C VAL A 86 -1.72 -24.58 -7.64
N THR A 87 -2.94 -24.81 -8.09
CA THR A 87 -3.48 -24.25 -9.33
C THR A 87 -4.58 -23.27 -8.99
N VAL A 88 -4.51 -22.06 -9.52
CA VAL A 88 -5.50 -21.01 -9.28
C VAL A 88 -6.19 -20.67 -10.59
N ASP A 89 -7.52 -20.79 -10.61
CA ASP A 89 -8.38 -20.35 -11.71
C ASP A 89 -8.93 -18.96 -11.38
N ILE A 90 -8.55 -17.96 -12.18
CA ILE A 90 -8.91 -16.56 -11.99
C ILE A 90 -9.87 -16.17 -13.10
N THR A 91 -11.16 -16.03 -12.78
CA THR A 91 -12.20 -15.68 -13.74
C THR A 91 -12.57 -14.21 -13.61
N ASN A 92 -12.44 -13.44 -14.68
CA ASN A 92 -12.84 -12.05 -14.74
C ASN A 92 -14.32 -11.92 -15.13
N GLN A 93 -15.16 -11.49 -14.20
CA GLN A 93 -16.58 -11.19 -14.41
C GLN A 93 -16.87 -9.69 -14.47
N LEU A 94 -15.82 -8.84 -14.52
CA LEU A 94 -15.97 -7.42 -14.78
C LEU A 94 -16.25 -7.18 -16.28
N ALA A 95 -16.73 -5.98 -16.58
CA ALA A 95 -16.94 -5.53 -17.96
C ALA A 95 -15.66 -4.98 -18.63
N GLU A 96 -14.53 -4.99 -17.92
CA GLU A 96 -13.23 -4.49 -18.39
C GLU A 96 -12.11 -5.49 -18.10
N GLU A 97 -10.99 -5.31 -18.76
CA GLU A 97 -9.78 -6.10 -18.54
C GLU A 97 -9.20 -5.86 -17.15
N THR A 98 -8.58 -6.90 -16.60
CA THR A 98 -7.87 -6.84 -15.33
C THR A 98 -6.71 -7.82 -15.34
N THR A 99 -5.90 -7.79 -14.28
CA THR A 99 -4.86 -8.78 -13.99
C THR A 99 -4.99 -9.23 -12.55
N LEU A 100 -4.14 -10.15 -12.10
CA LEU A 100 -3.99 -10.48 -10.69
C LEU A 100 -2.50 -10.71 -10.41
N HIS A 101 -1.86 -9.74 -9.76
CA HIS A 101 -0.49 -9.83 -9.31
C HIS A 101 -0.40 -10.43 -7.91
N TRP A 102 0.58 -11.33 -7.73
CA TRP A 102 0.91 -11.96 -6.46
C TRP A 102 2.01 -11.18 -5.73
N HIS A 103 1.64 -10.09 -5.10
CA HIS A 103 2.58 -9.20 -4.42
C HIS A 103 3.31 -9.90 -3.27
N GLY A 104 4.61 -10.05 -3.42
CA GLY A 104 5.49 -10.69 -2.44
C GLY A 104 5.70 -12.19 -2.64
N LEU A 105 5.11 -12.82 -3.67
CA LEU A 105 5.41 -14.20 -4.01
C LEU A 105 6.65 -14.29 -4.90
N GLU A 106 7.50 -15.29 -4.60
CA GLU A 106 8.63 -15.68 -5.45
C GLU A 106 8.15 -16.76 -6.43
N VAL A 107 7.67 -16.35 -7.60
CA VAL A 107 7.08 -17.22 -8.62
C VAL A 107 7.61 -16.84 -10.01
N PRO A 108 7.58 -17.74 -11.03
CA PRO A 108 7.96 -17.39 -12.40
C PRO A 108 7.17 -16.22 -12.98
N GLY A 109 7.78 -15.43 -13.85
CA GLY A 109 7.16 -14.25 -14.46
C GLY A 109 5.83 -14.53 -15.15
N GLU A 110 5.66 -15.68 -15.81
CA GLU A 110 4.39 -16.06 -16.43
C GLU A 110 3.24 -16.29 -15.43
N VAL A 111 3.57 -16.49 -14.14
CA VAL A 111 2.61 -16.68 -13.04
C VAL A 111 2.40 -15.39 -12.26
N ASP A 112 3.38 -14.52 -12.24
CA ASP A 112 3.49 -13.31 -11.40
C ASP A 112 2.28 -12.37 -11.51
N GLY A 113 1.67 -12.29 -12.70
CA GLY A 113 0.43 -11.53 -12.90
C GLY A 113 0.63 -10.03 -13.09
N GLY A 114 1.80 -9.60 -13.54
CA GLY A 114 2.06 -8.24 -13.98
C GLY A 114 1.20 -7.81 -15.17
N PRO A 115 1.46 -6.64 -15.79
CA PRO A 115 0.64 -6.07 -16.87
C PRO A 115 0.43 -6.99 -18.08
N GLN A 116 1.36 -7.91 -18.33
CA GLN A 116 1.23 -8.90 -19.41
C GLN A 116 0.20 -10.00 -19.11
N GLY A 117 -0.19 -10.14 -17.84
CA GLY A 117 -1.12 -11.17 -17.36
C GLY A 117 -2.60 -10.84 -17.54
N VAL A 118 -2.97 -10.13 -18.61
CA VAL A 118 -4.34 -9.64 -18.86
C VAL A 118 -5.37 -10.77 -18.87
N ILE A 119 -6.48 -10.52 -18.18
CA ILE A 119 -7.68 -11.38 -18.16
C ILE A 119 -8.84 -10.58 -18.74
N ALA A 120 -9.23 -10.88 -19.97
CA ALA A 120 -10.34 -10.21 -20.65
C ALA A 120 -11.68 -10.47 -19.95
N PRO A 121 -12.71 -9.61 -20.16
CA PRO A 121 -14.06 -9.84 -19.64
C PRO A 121 -14.59 -11.22 -20.00
N GLY A 122 -15.09 -11.96 -19.01
CA GLY A 122 -15.60 -13.34 -19.15
C GLY A 122 -14.54 -14.43 -19.28
N ALA A 123 -13.24 -14.09 -19.38
CA ALA A 123 -12.17 -15.06 -19.50
C ALA A 123 -11.71 -15.60 -18.14
N THR A 124 -11.06 -16.78 -18.20
CA THR A 124 -10.39 -17.39 -17.05
C THR A 124 -8.90 -17.58 -17.38
N ARG A 125 -8.03 -17.05 -16.53
CA ARG A 125 -6.60 -17.35 -16.53
C ARG A 125 -6.32 -18.40 -15.47
N THR A 126 -5.70 -19.51 -15.85
CA THR A 126 -5.25 -20.55 -14.93
C THR A 126 -3.74 -20.45 -14.76
N VAL A 127 -3.28 -20.37 -13.53
CA VAL A 127 -1.86 -20.37 -13.16
C VAL A 127 -1.57 -21.50 -12.20
N SER A 128 -0.38 -22.09 -12.26
CA SER A 128 0.03 -23.16 -11.36
C SER A 128 1.45 -22.91 -10.88
N PHE A 129 1.68 -22.98 -9.57
CA PHE A 129 3.00 -22.74 -8.97
C PHE A 129 3.17 -23.48 -7.64
N THR A 130 4.40 -23.61 -7.22
CA THR A 130 4.78 -24.20 -5.94
C THR A 130 5.46 -23.11 -5.11
N PRO A 131 4.86 -22.62 -4.02
CA PRO A 131 5.54 -21.67 -3.13
C PRO A 131 6.79 -22.33 -2.53
N THR A 132 7.95 -21.76 -2.77
CA THR A 132 9.23 -22.23 -2.21
C THR A 132 9.75 -21.34 -1.10
N GLN A 133 9.22 -20.14 -1.00
CA GLN A 133 9.59 -19.16 0.01
C GLN A 133 9.09 -19.54 1.40
N ARG A 134 9.66 -18.93 2.44
CA ARG A 134 9.29 -19.09 3.83
C ARG A 134 7.90 -18.54 4.13
N ALA A 135 7.37 -18.92 5.31
CA ALA A 135 6.10 -18.37 5.80
C ALA A 135 6.11 -16.84 5.82
N ALA A 136 5.08 -16.26 5.23
CA ALA A 136 4.92 -14.81 5.08
C ALA A 136 3.45 -14.42 4.90
N THR A 137 3.14 -13.17 5.21
CA THR A 137 1.89 -12.52 4.81
C THR A 137 2.13 -11.71 3.54
N CYS A 138 1.70 -12.26 2.41
CA CYS A 138 1.68 -11.61 1.11
C CYS A 138 0.26 -11.14 0.79
N TRP A 139 0.05 -10.56 -0.38
CA TRP A 139 -1.27 -10.17 -0.83
C TRP A 139 -1.39 -10.25 -2.36
N PHE A 140 -2.57 -10.05 -2.89
CA PHE A 140 -2.81 -9.98 -4.32
C PHE A 140 -3.73 -8.82 -4.66
N HIS A 141 -3.46 -8.20 -5.78
CA HIS A 141 -4.19 -7.06 -6.30
C HIS A 141 -4.08 -6.99 -7.83
N PRO A 142 -4.91 -6.19 -8.52
CA PRO A 142 -4.75 -5.98 -9.96
C PRO A 142 -3.45 -5.21 -10.26
N HIS A 143 -2.90 -5.43 -11.44
CA HIS A 143 -1.72 -4.75 -11.98
C HIS A 143 -1.92 -4.37 -13.45
N GLN A 144 -3.14 -3.93 -13.78
CA GLN A 144 -3.53 -3.53 -15.13
C GLN A 144 -2.92 -2.17 -15.44
N HIS A 145 -2.01 -2.11 -16.40
CA HIS A 145 -1.32 -0.87 -16.76
C HIS A 145 -2.29 0.27 -17.06
N GLY A 146 -2.09 1.41 -16.42
CA GLY A 146 -2.93 2.61 -16.51
C GLY A 146 -4.28 2.53 -15.76
N SER A 147 -4.51 1.45 -14.99
CA SER A 147 -5.77 1.22 -14.26
C SER A 147 -5.59 0.54 -12.91
N THR A 148 -4.36 0.27 -12.47
CA THR A 148 -4.08 -0.37 -11.17
C THR A 148 -4.70 0.42 -10.04
N GLY A 149 -4.45 1.72 -9.98
CA GLY A 149 -4.97 2.61 -8.93
C GLY A 149 -6.50 2.60 -8.87
N ARG A 150 -7.16 2.68 -10.02
CA ARG A 150 -8.63 2.62 -10.08
C ARG A 150 -9.17 1.28 -9.60
N GLN A 151 -8.61 0.17 -10.06
CA GLN A 151 -9.10 -1.17 -9.71
C GLN A 151 -8.90 -1.49 -8.23
N VAL A 152 -7.78 -1.06 -7.63
CA VAL A 152 -7.56 -1.14 -6.16
C VAL A 152 -8.49 -0.19 -5.41
N ALA A 153 -8.69 1.03 -5.89
CA ALA A 153 -9.64 1.97 -5.29
C ALA A 153 -11.07 1.40 -5.27
N MET A 154 -11.48 0.66 -6.32
CA MET A 154 -12.77 -0.02 -6.38
C MET A 154 -12.90 -1.19 -5.39
N GLY A 155 -11.79 -1.70 -4.82
CA GLY A 155 -11.82 -2.67 -3.74
C GLY A 155 -11.09 -3.99 -3.98
N LEU A 156 -10.39 -4.15 -5.10
CA LEU A 156 -9.68 -5.39 -5.43
C LEU A 156 -8.39 -5.53 -4.63
N ALA A 157 -8.41 -6.30 -3.57
CA ALA A 157 -7.26 -6.74 -2.78
C ALA A 157 -7.61 -7.99 -1.97
N GLY A 158 -6.63 -8.87 -1.71
CA GLY A 158 -6.80 -10.03 -0.85
C GLY A 158 -5.46 -10.51 -0.30
N LEU A 159 -5.47 -11.24 0.82
CA LEU A 159 -4.24 -11.74 1.45
C LEU A 159 -3.82 -13.11 0.89
N VAL A 160 -2.52 -13.36 0.94
CA VAL A 160 -1.93 -14.70 0.75
C VAL A 160 -1.11 -15.02 1.99
N LEU A 161 -1.45 -16.10 2.65
CA LEU A 161 -0.72 -16.64 3.80
C LEU A 161 0.10 -17.84 3.33
N ILE A 162 1.41 -17.73 3.38
CA ILE A 162 2.31 -18.85 3.14
C ILE A 162 2.65 -19.46 4.49
N GLU A 163 2.45 -20.77 4.62
CA GLU A 163 2.76 -21.54 5.80
C GLU A 163 3.93 -22.47 5.53
N ASP A 164 4.85 -22.59 6.48
CA ASP A 164 5.94 -23.55 6.47
C ASP A 164 6.00 -24.33 7.78
N GLU A 165 6.79 -25.39 7.81
CA GLU A 165 6.92 -26.26 8.98
C GLU A 165 7.61 -25.55 10.15
N GLU A 166 8.58 -24.66 9.87
CA GLU A 166 9.36 -23.96 10.90
C GLU A 166 8.47 -22.97 11.67
N SER A 167 7.76 -22.10 10.98
CA SER A 167 6.85 -21.12 11.62
C SER A 167 5.66 -21.80 12.30
N GLY A 168 5.17 -22.92 11.74
CA GLY A 168 4.07 -23.70 12.31
C GLY A 168 4.36 -24.28 13.69
N ARG A 169 5.65 -24.49 14.04
CA ARG A 169 6.10 -24.98 15.36
C ARG A 169 6.17 -23.87 16.41
N LEU A 170 6.19 -22.61 16.00
CA LEU A 170 6.27 -21.48 16.93
C LEU A 170 4.95 -21.31 17.69
N LEU A 171 5.05 -20.95 18.95
CA LEU A 171 3.91 -20.69 19.82
C LEU A 171 3.39 -19.23 19.67
N LEU A 172 3.36 -18.72 18.44
CA LEU A 172 2.72 -17.46 18.12
C LEU A 172 1.19 -17.63 18.12
N PRO A 173 0.42 -16.54 18.34
CA PRO A 173 -1.02 -16.56 18.09
C PRO A 173 -1.29 -16.98 16.63
N LYS A 174 -2.23 -17.93 16.43
CA LYS A 174 -2.51 -18.53 15.10
C LYS A 174 -3.95 -18.93 14.86
N GLN A 175 -4.86 -18.54 15.77
CA GLN A 175 -6.31 -18.77 15.57
C GLN A 175 -6.87 -17.64 14.72
N TRP A 176 -7.04 -17.94 13.41
CA TRP A 176 -7.49 -16.96 12.42
C TRP A 176 -8.79 -16.28 12.81
N GLY A 177 -8.80 -14.96 12.81
CA GLY A 177 -9.94 -14.13 13.18
C GLY A 177 -10.24 -14.09 14.68
N ILE A 178 -9.41 -14.72 15.51
CA ILE A 178 -9.55 -14.74 16.98
C ILE A 178 -8.35 -14.05 17.62
N ASP A 179 -7.15 -14.66 17.59
CA ASP A 179 -5.90 -14.10 18.11
C ASP A 179 -4.83 -13.90 17.01
N ASP A 180 -5.12 -14.31 15.77
CA ASP A 180 -4.38 -14.00 14.53
C ASP A 180 -5.32 -13.29 13.57
N VAL A 181 -5.20 -11.96 13.49
CA VAL A 181 -6.23 -11.08 12.95
C VAL A 181 -5.68 -10.27 11.77
N PRO A 182 -6.26 -10.41 10.57
CA PRO A 182 -5.90 -9.56 9.44
C PRO A 182 -6.42 -8.13 9.64
N VAL A 183 -5.61 -7.16 9.26
CA VAL A 183 -5.92 -5.72 9.32
C VAL A 183 -5.51 -5.09 8.00
N ILE A 184 -6.40 -5.15 7.00
CA ILE A 184 -6.22 -4.53 5.70
C ILE A 184 -6.78 -3.11 5.79
N VAL A 185 -5.90 -2.11 5.68
CA VAL A 185 -6.31 -0.70 5.77
C VAL A 185 -6.29 -0.09 4.39
N GLN A 186 -7.39 0.56 4.03
CA GLN A 186 -7.54 1.33 2.79
C GLN A 186 -8.23 2.65 3.09
N ASP A 187 -7.88 3.70 2.36
CA ASP A 187 -8.68 4.91 2.34
C ASP A 187 -9.55 4.97 1.09
N LYS A 188 -10.74 5.55 1.21
CA LYS A 188 -11.69 5.75 0.13
C LYS A 188 -12.23 7.17 0.14
N LYS A 189 -12.62 7.64 -1.03
CA LYS A 189 -13.35 8.88 -1.21
C LYS A 189 -14.68 8.56 -1.89
N PHE A 190 -15.74 9.23 -1.46
CA PHE A 190 -17.08 8.98 -1.98
C PHE A 190 -17.66 10.25 -2.59
N THR A 191 -18.40 10.07 -3.69
CA THR A 191 -19.23 11.14 -4.28
C THR A 191 -20.42 11.45 -3.36
N ALA A 192 -21.12 12.56 -3.64
CA ALA A 192 -22.38 12.89 -2.94
C ALA A 192 -23.47 11.80 -3.12
N ALA A 193 -23.40 11.02 -4.21
CA ALA A 193 -24.30 9.89 -4.46
C ALA A 193 -23.88 8.61 -3.71
N GLY A 194 -22.73 8.62 -3.01
CA GLY A 194 -22.22 7.49 -2.23
C GLY A 194 -21.41 6.48 -3.03
N GLU A 195 -21.10 6.72 -4.30
CA GLU A 195 -20.21 5.89 -5.11
C GLU A 195 -18.73 6.26 -4.86
N ILE A 196 -17.79 5.35 -5.15
CA ILE A 196 -16.35 5.63 -5.03
C ILE A 196 -15.96 6.72 -6.04
N ASP A 197 -15.30 7.78 -5.55
CA ASP A 197 -14.82 8.92 -6.31
C ASP A 197 -13.33 8.77 -6.60
N TYR A 198 -13.00 7.93 -7.58
CA TYR A 198 -11.63 7.79 -8.08
C TYR A 198 -11.45 8.57 -9.38
N GLN A 199 -10.39 9.38 -9.42
CA GLN A 199 -9.99 10.11 -10.63
C GLN A 199 -8.47 10.07 -10.76
N LEU A 200 -7.99 9.69 -11.94
CA LEU A 200 -6.60 9.86 -12.34
C LEU A 200 -6.52 11.16 -13.14
N ASP A 201 -6.05 12.21 -12.48
CA ASP A 201 -5.86 13.55 -13.03
C ASP A 201 -4.43 14.05 -12.76
N VAL A 202 -4.13 15.27 -13.19
CA VAL A 202 -2.79 15.86 -13.00
C VAL A 202 -2.39 15.90 -11.52
N MET A 203 -3.31 16.21 -10.61
CA MET A 203 -3.01 16.27 -9.18
C MET A 203 -2.70 14.86 -8.64
N SER A 204 -3.54 13.88 -8.93
CA SER A 204 -3.32 12.52 -8.45
C SER A 204 -2.12 11.85 -9.12
N ALA A 205 -1.84 12.14 -10.40
CA ALA A 205 -0.63 11.68 -11.09
C ALA A 205 0.66 12.26 -10.46
N ALA A 206 0.59 13.47 -9.87
CA ALA A 206 1.72 14.11 -9.21
C ALA A 206 1.89 13.68 -7.74
N VAL A 207 0.80 13.60 -6.97
CA VAL A 207 0.91 13.40 -5.50
C VAL A 207 0.22 12.14 -4.99
N GLY A 208 -0.53 11.43 -5.85
CA GLY A 208 -1.33 10.26 -5.51
C GLY A 208 -2.80 10.57 -5.24
N TRP A 209 -3.64 9.54 -5.27
CA TRP A 209 -5.04 9.63 -4.92
C TRP A 209 -5.25 9.30 -3.44
N PHE A 210 -5.89 10.23 -2.72
CA PHE A 210 -6.17 10.11 -1.30
C PHE A 210 -7.66 10.11 -1.03
N GLY A 211 -8.11 9.13 -0.23
CA GLY A 211 -9.44 9.14 0.36
C GLY A 211 -9.49 9.99 1.64
N ASP A 212 -10.69 10.34 2.06
CA ASP A 212 -10.97 10.99 3.35
C ASP A 212 -11.59 10.04 4.38
N THR A 213 -11.88 8.83 3.97
CA THR A 213 -12.58 7.79 4.74
C THR A 213 -11.71 6.55 4.89
N LEU A 214 -11.25 6.27 6.11
CA LEU A 214 -10.43 5.10 6.41
C LEU A 214 -11.30 3.86 6.65
N LEU A 215 -10.94 2.76 6.01
CA LEU A 215 -11.60 1.47 6.14
C LEU A 215 -10.60 0.42 6.65
N THR A 216 -11.07 -0.44 7.53
CA THR A 216 -10.35 -1.62 8.00
C THR A 216 -11.14 -2.86 7.61
N ASN A 217 -10.54 -3.74 6.79
CA ASN A 217 -11.21 -4.89 6.18
C ASN A 217 -12.55 -4.52 5.51
N GLY A 218 -12.63 -3.32 4.93
CA GLY A 218 -13.84 -2.80 4.30
C GLY A 218 -14.90 -2.23 5.25
N ALA A 219 -14.64 -2.14 6.55
CA ALA A 219 -15.56 -1.56 7.53
C ALA A 219 -15.03 -0.24 8.10
N LEU A 220 -15.97 0.65 8.46
CA LEU A 220 -15.68 1.94 9.12
C LEU A 220 -15.40 1.69 10.60
N TYR A 221 -14.16 1.93 11.04
CA TYR A 221 -13.72 1.82 12.44
C TYR A 221 -14.36 0.64 13.18
N PRO A 222 -14.07 -0.60 12.76
CA PRO A 222 -14.68 -1.80 13.33
C PRO A 222 -14.13 -2.12 14.72
N GLU A 223 -14.81 -3.06 15.40
CA GLU A 223 -14.42 -3.60 16.69
C GLU A 223 -14.04 -5.08 16.57
N HIS A 224 -12.97 -5.49 17.24
CA HIS A 224 -12.57 -6.88 17.38
C HIS A 224 -12.57 -7.31 18.85
N ALA A 225 -13.28 -8.38 19.15
CA ALA A 225 -13.30 -9.03 20.46
C ALA A 225 -12.09 -9.97 20.57
N ALA A 226 -11.02 -9.55 21.25
CA ALA A 226 -9.76 -10.27 21.34
C ALA A 226 -9.65 -11.10 22.63
N PRO A 227 -9.02 -12.29 22.61
CA PRO A 227 -8.63 -13.00 23.83
C PRO A 227 -7.61 -12.16 24.64
N ARG A 228 -7.51 -12.41 25.95
CA ARG A 228 -6.48 -11.82 26.81
C ARG A 228 -5.16 -12.55 26.68
N GLY A 229 -4.10 -11.80 26.43
CA GLY A 229 -2.74 -12.30 26.22
C GLY A 229 -2.14 -11.63 24.99
N TRP A 230 -1.53 -12.40 24.09
CA TRP A 230 -0.93 -11.85 22.89
C TRP A 230 -1.90 -11.93 21.71
N LEU A 231 -2.16 -10.78 21.10
CA LEU A 231 -2.95 -10.63 19.88
C LEU A 231 -1.99 -10.37 18.72
N ARG A 232 -2.03 -11.20 17.68
CA ARG A 232 -1.28 -10.99 16.44
C ARG A 232 -2.13 -10.24 15.44
N LEU A 233 -1.65 -9.08 14.99
CA LEU A 233 -2.25 -8.30 13.93
C LEU A 233 -1.39 -8.42 12.68
N ARG A 234 -1.99 -8.84 11.56
CA ARG A 234 -1.36 -8.87 10.23
C ARG A 234 -1.76 -7.61 9.50
N LEU A 235 -0.89 -6.60 9.57
CA LEU A 235 -1.11 -5.28 9.00
C LEU A 235 -0.76 -5.28 7.50
N LEU A 236 -1.68 -4.82 6.67
CA LEU A 236 -1.44 -4.49 5.27
C LEU A 236 -1.86 -3.04 5.04
N ASN A 237 -0.96 -2.22 4.53
CA ASN A 237 -1.32 -0.94 3.96
C ASN A 237 -1.74 -1.12 2.49
N GLY A 238 -3.03 -1.22 2.26
CA GLY A 238 -3.66 -1.37 0.94
C GLY A 238 -4.19 -0.05 0.36
N CYS A 239 -3.72 1.11 0.86
CA CYS A 239 -4.05 2.42 0.30
C CYS A 239 -3.33 2.64 -1.03
N ASN A 240 -3.92 3.44 -1.92
CA ASN A 240 -3.29 3.80 -3.19
C ASN A 240 -2.02 4.64 -2.99
N ALA A 241 -2.10 5.69 -2.17
CA ALA A 241 -1.04 6.68 -2.01
C ALA A 241 -0.72 7.05 -0.56
N ARG A 242 -1.55 6.64 0.41
CA ARG A 242 -1.41 7.05 1.81
C ARG A 242 -0.47 6.14 2.57
N SER A 243 0.62 6.68 3.12
CA SER A 243 1.39 6.03 4.18
C SER A 243 0.60 6.00 5.47
N LEU A 244 0.79 4.97 6.27
CA LEU A 244 0.19 4.83 7.58
C LEU A 244 1.29 4.81 8.65
N ASN A 245 0.99 5.32 9.85
CA ASN A 245 1.89 5.24 11.00
C ASN A 245 1.11 4.66 12.18
N PHE A 246 1.15 3.35 12.34
CA PHE A 246 0.38 2.65 13.35
C PHE A 246 0.91 2.88 14.76
N ALA A 247 0.01 3.13 15.68
CA ALA A 247 0.26 3.22 17.11
C ALA A 247 -0.98 2.75 17.88
N THR A 248 -0.88 2.66 19.19
CA THR A 248 -2.02 2.39 20.07
C THR A 248 -2.45 3.66 20.81
N SER A 249 -3.75 3.83 21.02
CA SER A 249 -4.32 5.02 21.68
C SER A 249 -3.89 5.21 23.12
N ASP A 250 -3.44 4.14 23.78
CA ASP A 250 -2.98 4.13 25.18
C ASP A 250 -1.45 3.95 25.30
N LYS A 251 -0.73 4.03 24.16
CA LYS A 251 0.74 3.93 24.08
C LYS A 251 1.31 2.56 24.49
N ARG A 252 0.49 1.49 24.49
CA ARG A 252 1.05 0.15 24.63
C ARG A 252 1.92 -0.18 23.41
N PRO A 253 3.08 -0.86 23.59
CA PRO A 253 3.99 -1.11 22.49
C PRO A 253 3.43 -2.13 21.50
N LEU A 254 3.87 -2.01 20.24
CA LEU A 254 3.75 -3.01 19.21
C LEU A 254 5.06 -3.80 19.16
N TYR A 255 4.98 -5.13 19.09
CA TYR A 255 6.14 -6.00 18.90
C TYR A 255 6.12 -6.56 17.49
N VAL A 256 6.93 -5.98 16.60
CA VAL A 256 7.01 -6.43 15.20
C VAL A 256 7.69 -7.78 15.16
N VAL A 257 7.01 -8.79 14.65
CA VAL A 257 7.49 -10.19 14.55
C VAL A 257 7.76 -10.63 13.12
N ALA A 258 7.15 -9.97 12.12
CA ALA A 258 7.40 -10.25 10.70
C ALA A 258 7.33 -8.98 9.86
N SER A 259 8.01 -8.99 8.74
CA SER A 259 7.93 -8.02 7.65
C SER A 259 7.39 -8.70 6.38
N ASP A 260 7.41 -8.03 5.23
CA ASP A 260 6.81 -8.50 3.96
C ASP A 260 7.12 -9.98 3.65
N GLY A 261 8.38 -10.38 3.76
CA GLY A 261 8.85 -11.69 3.36
C GLY A 261 8.99 -12.71 4.50
N GLY A 262 8.40 -12.43 5.67
CA GLY A 262 8.31 -13.39 6.77
C GLY A 262 8.89 -12.91 8.10
N LEU A 263 9.09 -13.87 9.01
CA LEU A 263 9.50 -13.60 10.38
C LEU A 263 10.86 -12.89 10.47
N LEU A 264 10.96 -11.98 11.45
CA LEU A 264 12.24 -11.40 11.88
C LEU A 264 13.06 -12.44 12.70
N ALA A 265 14.31 -12.13 12.99
CA ALA A 265 15.11 -12.97 13.87
C ALA A 265 14.60 -12.95 15.32
N GLU A 266 14.18 -11.80 15.78
CA GLU A 266 13.65 -11.54 17.11
C GLU A 266 12.55 -10.46 17.03
N PRO A 267 11.64 -10.38 18.01
CA PRO A 267 10.64 -9.31 18.05
C PRO A 267 11.30 -7.94 18.23
N VAL A 268 10.82 -6.95 17.49
CA VAL A 268 11.27 -5.56 17.62
C VAL A 268 10.16 -4.73 18.25
N LYS A 269 10.43 -4.24 19.45
CA LYS A 269 9.50 -3.35 20.18
C LYS A 269 9.53 -1.95 19.58
N VAL A 270 8.35 -1.42 19.24
CA VAL A 270 8.17 -0.06 18.71
C VAL A 270 6.95 0.60 19.38
N GLU A 271 6.93 1.91 19.44
CA GLU A 271 5.75 2.69 19.87
C GLU A 271 4.92 3.14 18.67
N GLU A 272 5.59 3.36 17.55
CA GLU A 272 5.03 3.74 16.26
C GLU A 272 5.60 2.85 15.16
N LEU A 273 4.78 2.52 14.17
CA LEU A 273 5.16 1.67 13.05
C LEU A 273 4.74 2.32 11.73
N PRO A 274 5.63 3.03 11.05
CA PRO A 274 5.39 3.49 9.69
C PRO A 274 5.27 2.31 8.72
N VAL A 275 4.22 2.31 7.90
CA VAL A 275 3.94 1.27 6.91
C VAL A 275 3.60 1.94 5.58
N LEU A 276 4.42 1.71 4.57
CA LEU A 276 4.25 2.24 3.23
C LEU A 276 3.17 1.47 2.47
N MET A 277 2.71 2.03 1.35
CA MET A 277 1.76 1.37 0.46
C MET A 277 2.34 0.03 -0.01
N GLY A 278 1.54 -1.02 0.04
CA GLY A 278 1.93 -2.39 -0.31
C GLY A 278 2.71 -3.14 0.78
N GLU A 279 3.25 -2.48 1.80
CA GLU A 279 3.97 -3.14 2.89
C GLU A 279 3.06 -3.91 3.83
N ARG A 280 3.61 -4.99 4.39
CA ARG A 280 3.01 -5.80 5.43
C ARG A 280 3.95 -5.89 6.62
N PHE A 281 3.36 -5.84 7.79
CA PHE A 281 4.03 -6.20 9.04
C PHE A 281 3.09 -7.06 9.89
N GLU A 282 3.67 -7.95 10.67
CA GLU A 282 2.93 -8.65 11.70
C GLU A 282 3.41 -8.18 13.06
N VAL A 283 2.48 -7.79 13.90
CA VAL A 283 2.77 -7.29 15.24
C VAL A 283 2.05 -8.08 16.30
N LEU A 284 2.67 -8.27 17.46
CA LEU A 284 2.01 -8.73 18.68
C LEU A 284 1.69 -7.55 19.57
N VAL A 285 0.48 -7.56 20.13
CA VAL A 285 -0.01 -6.55 21.07
C VAL A 285 -0.48 -7.27 22.33
N ASP A 286 -0.05 -6.77 23.50
CA ASP A 286 -0.48 -7.33 24.79
C ASP A 286 -1.88 -6.83 25.18
N THR A 287 -2.81 -7.76 25.37
CA THR A 287 -4.18 -7.52 25.81
C THR A 287 -4.44 -8.06 27.22
N SER A 288 -3.41 -8.48 27.96
CA SER A 288 -3.51 -9.17 29.26
C SER A 288 -4.18 -8.32 30.34
N ASP A 289 -4.02 -6.99 30.27
CA ASP A 289 -4.63 -6.06 31.23
C ASP A 289 -6.14 -5.97 31.13
N GLY A 290 -6.73 -6.51 30.05
CA GLY A 290 -8.17 -6.53 29.81
C GLY A 290 -8.78 -5.16 29.51
N LYS A 291 -7.97 -4.13 29.26
CA LYS A 291 -8.46 -2.78 28.94
C LYS A 291 -8.64 -2.61 27.44
N PRO A 292 -9.78 -2.08 27.00
CA PRO A 292 -9.99 -1.75 25.59
C PRO A 292 -9.06 -0.62 25.14
N PHE A 293 -8.57 -0.72 23.88
CA PHE A 293 -7.75 0.31 23.23
C PHE A 293 -8.06 0.39 21.75
N ASP A 294 -7.56 1.42 21.10
CA ASP A 294 -7.64 1.56 19.65
C ASP A 294 -6.26 1.39 19.02
N LEU A 295 -6.19 0.60 17.94
CA LEU A 295 -5.15 0.77 16.94
C LEU A 295 -5.51 2.02 16.16
N VAL A 296 -4.57 2.93 16.02
CA VAL A 296 -4.74 4.20 15.30
C VAL A 296 -3.64 4.36 14.25
N THR A 297 -3.87 5.20 13.24
CA THR A 297 -2.80 5.76 12.43
C THR A 297 -2.57 7.21 12.82
N LEU A 298 -1.32 7.53 13.13
CA LEU A 298 -0.89 8.89 13.45
C LEU A 298 -0.75 9.71 12.17
N PRO A 299 -0.79 11.06 12.24
CA PRO A 299 -0.49 11.91 11.11
C PRO A 299 0.90 11.59 10.53
N VAL A 300 0.98 11.58 9.20
CA VAL A 300 2.24 11.41 8.47
C VAL A 300 2.56 12.72 7.77
N SER A 301 3.76 13.26 8.03
CA SER A 301 4.25 14.45 7.34
C SER A 301 4.68 14.08 5.92
N GLN A 302 3.81 14.32 4.96
CA GLN A 302 4.05 14.05 3.53
C GLN A 302 3.06 14.88 2.71
N MET A 303 3.44 15.28 1.49
CA MET A 303 2.59 16.07 0.59
C MET A 303 1.20 15.43 0.43
N GLY A 304 0.15 16.22 0.69
CA GLY A 304 -1.23 15.79 0.55
C GLY A 304 -1.75 14.79 1.60
N MET A 305 -0.91 14.26 2.48
CA MET A 305 -1.31 13.22 3.45
C MET A 305 -1.79 13.77 4.79
N ALA A 306 -1.28 14.89 5.25
CA ALA A 306 -1.65 15.51 6.53
C ALA A 306 -2.86 16.46 6.42
N ILE A 307 -3.66 16.30 5.36
CA ILE A 307 -4.89 17.08 5.17
C ILE A 307 -6.00 16.45 6.03
N ALA A 308 -6.87 17.29 6.60
CA ALA A 308 -8.01 16.80 7.37
C ALA A 308 -8.83 15.72 6.61
N PRO A 309 -9.22 14.62 7.26
CA PRO A 309 -9.17 14.38 8.72
C PRO A 309 -7.84 13.78 9.23
N PHE A 310 -6.84 13.56 8.37
CA PHE A 310 -5.58 12.87 8.72
C PHE A 310 -4.51 13.79 9.32
N ASP A 311 -4.83 15.05 9.57
CA ASP A 311 -4.08 15.98 10.42
C ASP A 311 -4.10 15.60 11.92
N LYS A 312 -4.88 14.58 12.26
CA LYS A 312 -5.05 14.02 13.61
C LYS A 312 -5.03 12.49 13.55
N PRO A 313 -4.72 11.82 14.69
CA PRO A 313 -4.83 10.36 14.75
C PRO A 313 -6.20 9.87 14.31
N GLN A 314 -6.21 8.90 13.38
CA GLN A 314 -7.44 8.27 12.89
C GLN A 314 -7.58 6.86 13.47
N PRO A 315 -8.77 6.48 13.94
CA PRO A 315 -9.00 5.14 14.47
C PRO A 315 -9.01 4.11 13.31
N VAL A 316 -8.29 3.02 13.52
CA VAL A 316 -8.21 1.88 12.60
C VAL A 316 -9.07 0.73 13.10
N LEU A 317 -8.86 0.33 14.35
CA LEU A 317 -9.51 -0.84 14.93
C LEU A 317 -9.71 -0.64 16.43
N ARG A 318 -10.94 -0.84 16.94
CA ARG A 318 -11.21 -0.99 18.37
C ARG A 318 -10.91 -2.42 18.79
N VAL A 319 -10.02 -2.61 19.76
CA VAL A 319 -9.76 -3.91 20.37
C VAL A 319 -10.46 -3.98 21.73
N GLN A 320 -11.28 -5.01 21.89
CA GLN A 320 -12.07 -5.26 23.10
C GLN A 320 -11.61 -6.59 23.72
N PRO A 321 -10.74 -6.58 24.76
CA PRO A 321 -10.28 -7.81 25.38
C PRO A 321 -11.39 -8.54 26.13
N LEU A 322 -11.53 -9.85 25.85
CA LEU A 322 -12.44 -10.78 26.50
C LEU A 322 -11.76 -11.45 27.71
N VAL A 323 -12.53 -12.16 28.52
CA VAL A 323 -12.01 -12.94 29.66
C VAL A 323 -11.32 -14.26 29.20
N ILE A 324 -11.40 -14.61 27.91
CA ILE A 324 -10.85 -15.83 27.34
C ILE A 324 -9.33 -15.66 27.13
N PRO A 325 -8.47 -16.62 27.53
CA PRO A 325 -7.03 -16.51 27.31
C PRO A 325 -6.65 -16.69 25.83
N ALA A 326 -5.66 -15.94 25.36
CA ALA A 326 -5.02 -16.14 24.05
C ALA A 326 -4.18 -17.44 24.05
N SER A 327 -3.99 -18.01 22.84
CA SER A 327 -3.27 -19.27 22.67
C SER A 327 -1.75 -19.09 22.52
N GLY A 328 -1.28 -17.90 22.12
CA GLY A 328 0.12 -17.66 21.75
C GLY A 328 0.92 -16.94 22.81
N LYS A 329 2.22 -16.75 22.49
CA LYS A 329 3.21 -16.09 23.35
C LYS A 329 4.07 -15.12 22.53
N LEU A 330 4.66 -14.14 23.18
CA LEU A 330 5.81 -13.41 22.66
C LEU A 330 7.05 -14.31 22.88
N LEU A 331 7.80 -14.55 21.81
CA LEU A 331 9.01 -15.38 21.82
C LEU A 331 10.25 -14.49 21.70
N ASP A 332 11.36 -14.88 22.33
CA ASP A 332 12.62 -14.14 22.24
C ASP A 332 13.33 -14.34 20.89
N THR A 333 13.09 -15.47 20.23
CA THR A 333 13.67 -15.83 18.93
C THR A 333 12.55 -16.33 18.01
N LEU A 334 12.55 -15.90 16.74
CA LEU A 334 11.53 -16.22 15.77
C LEU A 334 12.05 -17.06 14.61
N ALA A 335 13.05 -16.56 13.87
CA ALA A 335 13.61 -17.25 12.71
C ALA A 335 15.11 -17.00 12.57
N ALA A 336 15.82 -17.91 11.90
CA ALA A 336 17.19 -17.67 11.49
C ALA A 336 17.21 -16.82 10.21
N LEU A 337 17.76 -15.62 10.28
CA LEU A 337 18.02 -14.81 9.09
C LEU A 337 19.45 -15.10 8.59
N PRO A 338 19.64 -15.50 7.32
CA PRO A 338 20.96 -15.72 6.77
C PRO A 338 21.79 -14.43 6.79
N ALA A 339 23.08 -14.56 7.02
CA ALA A 339 24.01 -13.45 6.89
C ALA A 339 23.99 -12.90 5.45
N LEU A 340 24.21 -11.61 5.31
CA LEU A 340 24.35 -11.01 3.99
C LEU A 340 25.63 -11.55 3.32
N PRO A 341 25.59 -11.89 2.02
CA PRO A 341 26.79 -12.27 1.28
C PRO A 341 27.74 -11.08 1.15
N SER A 342 28.98 -11.33 0.69
CA SER A 342 29.90 -10.25 0.33
C SER A 342 29.28 -9.36 -0.76
N LEU A 343 29.33 -8.06 -0.54
CA LEU A 343 28.84 -7.08 -1.52
C LEU A 343 29.91 -6.73 -2.58
N THR A 344 31.14 -7.25 -2.41
CA THR A 344 32.25 -6.97 -3.31
C THR A 344 32.07 -7.72 -4.63
N GLY A 345 32.14 -6.98 -5.76
CA GLY A 345 32.06 -7.57 -7.11
C GLY A 345 30.65 -7.91 -7.58
N LEU A 346 29.61 -7.58 -6.81
CA LEU A 346 28.23 -7.75 -7.27
C LEU A 346 27.89 -6.80 -8.43
N THR A 347 27.08 -7.28 -9.36
CA THR A 347 26.45 -6.42 -10.36
C THR A 347 25.64 -5.33 -9.65
N GLN A 348 25.85 -4.08 -10.05
CA GLN A 348 25.15 -2.94 -9.51
C GLN A 348 24.19 -2.36 -10.55
N ARG A 349 22.94 -2.12 -10.16
CA ARG A 349 21.94 -1.41 -10.97
C ARG A 349 21.69 -0.03 -10.39
N GLN A 350 21.65 0.97 -11.26
CA GLN A 350 21.31 2.34 -10.90
C GLN A 350 19.91 2.65 -11.45
N LEU A 351 18.97 2.98 -10.57
CA LEU A 351 17.60 3.34 -10.91
C LEU A 351 17.33 4.74 -10.39
N GLN A 352 17.08 5.69 -11.30
CA GLN A 352 16.73 7.07 -10.95
C GLN A 352 15.24 7.27 -11.16
N LEU A 353 14.53 7.54 -10.06
CA LEU A 353 13.12 7.91 -10.09
C LEU A 353 13.02 9.41 -10.42
N SER A 354 12.06 9.79 -11.24
CA SER A 354 11.86 11.20 -11.59
C SER A 354 10.44 11.44 -12.08
N MET A 355 9.94 12.63 -11.81
CA MET A 355 8.71 13.16 -12.36
C MET A 355 9.04 14.21 -13.43
N ASP A 356 8.19 14.33 -14.45
CA ASP A 356 8.28 15.42 -15.41
C ASP A 356 8.08 16.77 -14.69
N PRO A 357 8.99 17.76 -14.84
CA PRO A 357 8.87 19.02 -14.12
C PRO A 357 7.57 19.81 -14.40
N MET A 358 6.91 19.53 -15.54
CA MET A 358 5.62 20.11 -15.85
C MET A 358 4.52 19.47 -14.98
N LEU A 359 4.55 18.13 -14.82
CA LEU A 359 3.60 17.43 -13.94
C LEU A 359 3.75 17.90 -12.50
N ASP A 360 4.98 17.96 -11.98
CA ASP A 360 5.27 18.44 -10.62
C ASP A 360 4.66 19.83 -10.38
N ARG A 361 4.96 20.80 -11.26
CA ARG A 361 4.43 22.16 -11.16
C ARG A 361 2.90 22.22 -11.22
N MET A 362 2.30 21.55 -12.19
CA MET A 362 0.84 21.55 -12.37
C MET A 362 0.14 20.81 -11.23
N GLY A 363 0.71 19.72 -10.75
CA GLY A 363 0.20 18.97 -9.61
C GLY A 363 0.23 19.76 -8.31
N MET A 364 1.35 20.46 -8.06
CA MET A 364 1.49 21.36 -6.92
C MET A 364 0.51 22.52 -6.98
N GLN A 365 0.33 23.13 -8.15
CA GLN A 365 -0.67 24.19 -8.34
C GLN A 365 -2.08 23.68 -8.03
N ALA A 366 -2.47 22.53 -8.59
CA ALA A 366 -3.78 21.92 -8.36
C ALA A 366 -4.00 21.55 -6.87
N LEU A 367 -2.94 21.07 -6.19
CA LEU A 367 -2.97 20.77 -4.76
C LEU A 367 -3.19 22.05 -3.92
N MET A 368 -2.47 23.13 -4.25
CA MET A 368 -2.61 24.42 -3.57
C MET A 368 -3.97 25.07 -3.84
N GLU A 369 -4.47 25.03 -5.07
CA GLU A 369 -5.81 25.52 -5.41
C GLU A 369 -6.91 24.81 -4.62
N LYS A 370 -6.76 23.50 -4.40
CA LYS A 370 -7.75 22.68 -3.71
C LYS A 370 -7.71 22.78 -2.19
N TYR A 371 -6.51 22.87 -1.61
CA TYR A 371 -6.30 22.73 -0.16
C TYR A 371 -5.65 23.97 0.49
N GLY A 372 -5.24 24.96 -0.30
CA GLY A 372 -4.58 26.19 0.19
C GLY A 372 -3.28 25.87 0.93
N ASP A 373 -2.99 26.68 1.95
CA ASP A 373 -1.75 26.53 2.76
C ASP A 373 -1.66 25.17 3.49
N GLN A 374 -2.76 24.47 3.66
CA GLN A 374 -2.76 23.11 4.25
C GLN A 374 -2.02 22.11 3.37
N ALA A 375 -1.97 22.32 2.07
CA ALA A 375 -1.20 21.49 1.15
C ALA A 375 0.30 21.47 1.48
N MET A 376 0.81 22.56 2.08
CA MET A 376 2.22 22.76 2.39
C MET A 376 2.58 22.41 3.85
N ALA A 377 1.59 22.14 4.71
CA ALA A 377 1.79 21.91 6.13
C ALA A 377 2.62 20.65 6.46
N GLY A 378 2.79 19.74 5.50
CA GLY A 378 3.63 18.55 5.61
C GLY A 378 5.04 18.70 5.05
N MET A 379 5.39 19.84 4.45
CA MET A 379 6.72 20.07 3.92
C MET A 379 7.64 20.63 4.99
N ASP A 380 8.79 20.01 5.16
CA ASP A 380 9.85 20.55 6.01
C ASP A 380 10.44 21.78 5.32
N HIS A 381 10.16 22.97 5.85
CA HIS A 381 10.65 24.25 5.32
C HIS A 381 12.20 24.36 5.22
N GLY A 382 12.94 23.40 5.76
CA GLY A 382 14.39 23.32 5.68
C GLY A 382 14.96 22.86 4.34
N MET A 383 14.14 22.32 3.45
CA MET A 383 14.58 21.78 2.16
C MET A 383 14.23 22.63 0.94
N MET A 384 13.51 23.73 1.09
CA MET A 384 13.40 24.71 0.02
C MET A 384 14.73 25.43 -0.14
N GLY A 385 15.60 24.88 -0.99
CA GLY A 385 16.75 25.64 -1.51
C GLY A 385 16.22 26.96 -2.03
N HIS A 386 16.90 28.08 -1.66
CA HIS A 386 16.60 29.42 -2.12
C HIS A 386 16.61 29.54 -3.65
N GLY A 387 15.64 28.96 -4.33
CA GLY A 387 15.17 29.37 -5.64
C GLY A 387 14.22 30.54 -5.40
N ASP A 388 14.61 31.68 -5.89
CA ASP A 388 13.99 32.98 -5.75
C ASP A 388 12.48 32.96 -5.99
N MET A 389 11.69 32.85 -4.91
CA MET A 389 10.22 32.97 -4.94
C MET A 389 9.73 34.41 -5.17
N SER A 390 10.65 35.35 -5.43
CA SER A 390 10.32 36.75 -5.71
C SER A 390 9.64 36.98 -7.08
N ASP A 391 9.64 35.97 -7.97
CA ASP A 391 9.05 36.10 -9.31
C ASP A 391 7.58 35.65 -9.41
N MET A 392 7.01 35.06 -8.35
CA MET A 392 5.60 34.61 -8.37
C MET A 392 4.57 35.67 -7.94
N GLY A 393 5.03 36.85 -7.54
CA GLY A 393 4.19 37.94 -7.01
C GLY A 393 3.64 38.94 -8.02
N ASN A 394 3.95 38.85 -9.32
CA ASN A 394 3.66 39.93 -10.28
C ASN A 394 3.01 39.48 -11.60
N MET A 395 2.09 38.51 -11.59
CA MET A 395 1.15 38.36 -12.72
C MET A 395 -0.14 39.09 -12.41
N HIS A 396 -0.10 40.42 -12.54
CA HIS A 396 -1.30 41.26 -12.64
C HIS A 396 -1.99 41.03 -14.00
N HIS A 397 -3.30 40.89 -13.95
CA HIS A 397 -4.22 40.97 -15.08
C HIS A 397 -3.84 42.11 -16.05
N GLY A 398 -3.30 41.75 -17.21
CA GLY A 398 -3.10 42.66 -18.31
C GLY A 398 -4.07 42.31 -19.43
N ASP A 399 -4.99 43.23 -19.69
CA ASP A 399 -5.91 43.26 -20.83
C ASP A 399 -5.20 42.94 -22.15
N MET A 400 -5.63 41.88 -22.84
CA MET A 400 -5.22 41.66 -24.25
C MET A 400 -6.11 42.41 -25.19
N SER A 401 -5.71 43.61 -25.61
CA SER A 401 -6.20 44.24 -26.81
C SER A 401 -5.43 43.70 -28.03
N MET A 402 -6.18 43.18 -28.99
CA MET A 402 -5.66 42.70 -30.27
C MET A 402 -5.05 43.85 -31.09
N ASN A 403 -3.82 43.65 -31.59
CA ASN A 403 -3.32 44.43 -32.71
C ASN A 403 -2.76 43.48 -33.79
N HIS A 404 -3.28 43.62 -35.01
CA HIS A 404 -2.87 42.89 -36.20
C HIS A 404 -1.51 43.38 -36.72
N GLY A 405 -0.59 42.44 -36.92
CA GLY A 405 0.69 42.66 -37.64
C GLY A 405 1.27 41.37 -38.18
N SER A 406 1.33 41.30 -39.46
CA SER A 406 1.71 40.15 -40.34
C SER A 406 3.06 39.54 -40.12
N GLY A 407 3.13 38.19 -40.22
CA GLY A 407 4.22 37.45 -40.88
C GLY A 407 5.20 36.77 -39.97
N MET A 408 5.03 35.46 -39.74
CA MET A 408 5.96 34.35 -39.97
C MET A 408 5.35 33.04 -39.44
N GLU A 409 5.03 32.17 -40.39
CA GLU A 409 4.59 30.80 -40.09
C GLU A 409 5.74 30.02 -39.48
N HIS A 410 5.65 29.70 -38.18
CA HIS A 410 6.22 28.50 -37.61
C HIS A 410 5.07 27.73 -37.00
N GLY A 411 4.79 26.56 -37.59
CA GLY A 411 3.70 25.68 -37.24
C GLY A 411 3.69 25.35 -35.76
N MET A 412 2.80 26.02 -35.02
CA MET A 412 2.33 25.53 -33.74
C MET A 412 1.19 24.54 -34.02
N SER A 413 1.50 23.25 -33.87
CA SER A 413 0.50 22.19 -33.79
C SER A 413 -0.54 22.54 -32.73
N SER A 414 -1.78 22.64 -33.17
CA SER A 414 -2.95 22.89 -32.35
C SER A 414 -3.07 21.86 -31.20
N GLY A 415 -2.96 22.33 -29.96
CA GLY A 415 -3.69 21.88 -28.80
C GLY A 415 -3.78 20.38 -28.50
N LYS A 416 -2.67 19.66 -28.27
CA LYS A 416 -2.69 18.52 -27.33
C LYS A 416 -2.29 19.10 -25.96
N GLY A 417 -3.21 19.00 -24.97
CA GLY A 417 -2.87 19.29 -23.59
C GLY A 417 -1.68 18.44 -23.11
N PHE A 418 -1.05 18.82 -22.00
CA PHE A 418 0.05 18.07 -21.40
C PHE A 418 -0.39 16.61 -21.13
N ASP A 419 0.36 15.64 -21.66
CA ASP A 419 0.11 14.21 -21.42
C ASP A 419 0.83 13.77 -20.14
N PHE A 420 0.08 13.68 -19.05
CA PHE A 420 0.62 13.23 -17.76
C PHE A 420 0.72 11.71 -17.63
N HIS A 421 0.15 10.92 -18.56
CA HIS A 421 0.17 9.45 -18.49
C HIS A 421 1.55 8.84 -18.67
N ASN A 422 2.55 9.59 -19.13
CA ASN A 422 3.93 9.17 -19.30
C ASN A 422 4.92 10.11 -18.56
N ALA A 423 4.42 10.80 -17.54
CA ALA A 423 5.19 11.84 -16.88
C ALA A 423 5.99 11.36 -15.68
N ASN A 424 5.67 10.20 -15.12
CA ASN A 424 6.45 9.52 -14.09
C ASN A 424 7.40 8.51 -14.72
N ARG A 425 8.69 8.52 -14.33
CA ARG A 425 9.75 7.84 -15.09
C ARG A 425 10.78 7.16 -14.20
N ILE A 426 11.39 6.10 -14.73
CA ILE A 426 12.61 5.48 -14.19
C ILE A 426 13.72 5.60 -15.26
N ASN A 427 14.87 6.11 -14.86
CA ASN A 427 16.00 6.39 -15.78
C ASN A 427 15.58 7.24 -16.99
N GLY A 428 14.68 8.22 -16.76
CA GLY A 428 14.19 9.13 -17.78
C GLY A 428 13.18 8.54 -18.77
N LYS A 429 12.77 7.28 -18.59
CA LYS A 429 11.79 6.59 -19.44
C LYS A 429 10.52 6.28 -18.66
N ALA A 430 9.37 6.53 -19.28
CA ALA A 430 8.10 5.96 -18.84
C ALA A 430 8.04 4.47 -19.22
N PHE A 431 7.18 3.72 -18.54
CA PHE A 431 7.02 2.27 -18.77
C PHE A 431 6.63 1.95 -20.22
N ASP A 432 7.33 0.97 -20.79
CA ASP A 432 6.95 0.31 -22.04
C ASP A 432 6.96 -1.20 -21.82
N MET A 433 5.79 -1.83 -21.98
CA MET A 433 5.59 -3.28 -21.77
C MET A 433 6.46 -4.13 -22.72
N ASN A 434 6.82 -3.61 -23.89
CA ASN A 434 7.56 -4.32 -24.93
C ASN A 434 9.08 -4.19 -24.80
N GLU A 435 9.56 -3.27 -23.96
CA GLU A 435 10.98 -2.96 -23.80
C GLU A 435 11.46 -3.17 -22.35
N PRO A 436 11.74 -4.41 -21.92
CA PRO A 436 12.41 -4.65 -20.65
C PRO A 436 13.72 -3.87 -20.59
N MET A 437 13.96 -3.17 -19.48
CA MET A 437 15.08 -2.22 -19.35
C MET A 437 16.44 -2.93 -19.29
N PHE A 438 16.47 -4.13 -18.69
CA PHE A 438 17.67 -4.96 -18.55
C PHE A 438 17.31 -6.44 -18.29
N ALA A 439 18.34 -7.29 -18.31
CA ALA A 439 18.28 -8.66 -17.85
C ALA A 439 19.04 -8.81 -16.53
N ALA A 440 18.45 -9.50 -15.55
CA ALA A 440 19.12 -9.94 -14.33
C ALA A 440 19.57 -11.40 -14.45
N ALA A 441 20.69 -11.76 -13.81
CA ALA A 441 21.19 -13.13 -13.85
C ALA A 441 20.48 -13.97 -12.80
N ARG A 442 19.77 -15.02 -13.23
CA ARG A 442 19.09 -15.95 -12.31
C ARG A 442 20.03 -16.58 -11.29
N GLY A 443 19.63 -16.61 -10.03
CA GLY A 443 20.38 -17.20 -8.92
C GLY A 443 21.57 -16.38 -8.45
N GLN A 444 21.84 -15.21 -9.04
CA GLN A 444 22.92 -14.33 -8.64
C GLN A 444 22.40 -13.15 -7.81
N TYR A 445 23.20 -12.73 -6.82
CA TYR A 445 22.91 -11.51 -6.10
C TYR A 445 23.29 -10.27 -6.93
N GLU A 446 22.42 -9.28 -6.91
CA GLU A 446 22.68 -7.94 -7.44
C GLU A 446 22.42 -6.89 -6.35
N ARG A 447 23.14 -5.76 -6.41
CA ARG A 447 22.89 -4.58 -5.59
C ARG A 447 22.15 -3.56 -6.43
N TRP A 448 20.92 -3.25 -6.05
CA TRP A 448 20.15 -2.21 -6.71
C TRP A 448 20.20 -0.93 -5.90
N VAL A 449 20.55 0.16 -6.56
CA VAL A 449 20.71 1.51 -6.02
C VAL A 449 19.59 2.35 -6.61
N ILE A 450 18.62 2.71 -5.79
CA ILE A 450 17.40 3.38 -6.20
C ILE A 450 17.44 4.81 -5.65
N SER A 451 17.44 5.80 -6.55
CA SER A 451 17.63 7.20 -6.23
C SER A 451 16.35 7.99 -6.44
N GLY A 452 15.91 8.71 -5.42
CA GLY A 452 14.88 9.74 -5.45
C GLY A 452 15.47 11.16 -5.52
N LYS A 453 16.78 11.30 -5.75
CA LYS A 453 17.42 12.62 -5.79
C LYS A 453 16.86 13.48 -6.91
N GLY A 454 16.43 14.71 -6.56
CA GLY A 454 15.75 15.62 -7.47
C GLY A 454 14.23 15.44 -7.53
N ASP A 455 13.71 14.42 -6.86
CA ASP A 455 12.29 14.21 -6.63
C ASP A 455 12.06 14.08 -5.11
N MET A 456 11.34 15.02 -4.53
CA MET A 456 11.12 15.09 -3.07
C MET A 456 9.96 14.20 -2.60
N MET A 457 9.28 13.52 -3.52
CA MET A 457 8.17 12.63 -3.20
C MET A 457 8.66 11.35 -2.51
N LEU A 458 7.81 10.80 -1.67
CA LEU A 458 7.97 9.44 -1.15
C LEU A 458 7.56 8.43 -2.23
N HIS A 459 8.48 7.54 -2.56
CA HIS A 459 8.25 6.40 -3.44
C HIS A 459 8.46 5.09 -2.66
N PRO A 460 7.40 4.35 -2.32
CA PRO A 460 7.54 2.95 -1.93
C PRO A 460 7.93 2.15 -3.17
N PHE A 461 9.18 1.75 -3.27
CA PHE A 461 9.67 1.05 -4.47
C PHE A 461 9.56 -0.46 -4.28
N HIS A 462 8.71 -1.10 -5.08
CA HIS A 462 8.43 -2.53 -5.07
C HIS A 462 9.16 -3.25 -6.20
N ILE A 463 9.59 -4.50 -5.96
CA ILE A 463 10.28 -5.37 -6.94
C ILE A 463 9.59 -6.73 -6.94
N HIS A 464 9.11 -7.15 -8.10
CA HIS A 464 8.45 -8.44 -8.33
C HIS A 464 9.42 -9.63 -8.28
N GLY A 465 8.89 -10.80 -7.98
CA GLY A 465 9.59 -12.08 -8.12
C GLY A 465 10.72 -12.33 -7.13
N THR A 466 10.87 -11.48 -6.11
CA THR A 466 11.93 -11.60 -5.10
C THR A 466 11.50 -11.07 -3.73
N GLN A 467 12.15 -11.61 -2.70
CA GLN A 467 12.23 -10.98 -1.38
C GLN A 467 13.68 -10.55 -1.16
N PHE A 468 13.90 -9.29 -0.90
CA PHE A 468 15.23 -8.70 -0.78
C PHE A 468 15.60 -8.30 0.66
N ARG A 469 16.85 -7.94 0.86
CA ARG A 469 17.33 -7.33 2.10
C ARG A 469 17.68 -5.87 1.84
N ILE A 470 17.17 -4.98 2.69
CA ILE A 470 17.52 -3.55 2.63
C ILE A 470 18.93 -3.36 3.16
N LEU A 471 19.81 -2.75 2.37
CA LEU A 471 21.18 -2.37 2.76
C LEU A 471 21.20 -0.97 3.36
N SER A 472 20.48 -0.02 2.75
CA SER A 472 20.24 1.31 3.29
C SER A 472 18.90 1.88 2.81
N GLU A 473 18.30 2.76 3.60
CA GLU A 473 17.12 3.56 3.22
C GLU A 473 17.45 5.04 3.38
N ASN A 474 17.31 5.80 2.29
CA ASN A 474 17.67 7.22 2.26
C ASN A 474 19.05 7.48 2.90
N GLY A 475 20.06 6.72 2.46
CA GLY A 475 21.44 6.83 2.91
C GLY A 475 21.70 6.36 4.36
N LYS A 476 20.70 5.82 5.06
CA LYS A 476 20.82 5.37 6.47
C LYS A 476 20.64 3.85 6.59
N PRO A 477 21.23 3.20 7.60
CA PRO A 477 20.93 1.80 7.89
C PRO A 477 19.43 1.61 8.16
N PRO A 478 18.81 0.49 7.70
CA PRO A 478 17.40 0.24 7.93
C PRO A 478 17.10 0.09 9.43
N ALA A 479 15.93 0.59 9.86
CA ALA A 479 15.42 0.39 11.21
C ALA A 479 15.32 -1.12 11.53
N ALA A 480 15.41 -1.49 12.81
CA ALA A 480 15.50 -2.90 13.23
C ALA A 480 14.36 -3.76 12.67
N HIS A 481 13.11 -3.27 12.68
CA HIS A 481 11.95 -3.98 12.14
C HIS A 481 11.94 -4.10 10.59
N ARG A 482 12.83 -3.38 9.89
CA ARG A 482 12.98 -3.43 8.43
C ARG A 482 14.19 -4.26 7.96
N ARG A 483 14.92 -4.89 8.91
CA ARG A 483 16.09 -5.73 8.60
C ARG A 483 15.74 -7.16 8.18
N GLY A 484 14.46 -7.52 8.18
CA GLY A 484 13.95 -8.79 7.67
C GLY A 484 13.95 -8.85 6.13
N TRP A 485 13.16 -9.77 5.61
CA TRP A 485 12.90 -9.88 4.19
C TRP A 485 11.82 -8.90 3.78
N LYS A 486 12.09 -8.13 2.73
CA LYS A 486 11.24 -7.08 2.22
C LYS A 486 11.05 -7.22 0.71
N ASP A 487 9.96 -6.69 0.19
CA ASP A 487 9.74 -6.52 -1.25
C ASP A 487 9.45 -5.06 -1.63
N THR A 488 9.37 -4.19 -0.63
CA THR A 488 9.15 -2.75 -0.80
C THR A 488 10.14 -1.97 0.07
N VAL A 489 10.79 -0.96 -0.52
CA VAL A 489 11.77 -0.10 0.14
C VAL A 489 11.38 1.37 0.01
N ARG A 490 11.64 2.17 1.04
CA ARG A 490 11.43 3.62 1.03
C ARG A 490 12.48 4.32 0.19
N VAL A 491 12.06 5.18 -0.74
CA VAL A 491 12.91 6.09 -1.51
C VAL A 491 12.29 7.48 -1.44
N GLU A 492 13.00 8.47 -0.90
CA GLU A 492 12.47 9.82 -0.70
C GLU A 492 13.62 10.84 -0.65
N GLY A 493 13.80 11.58 -1.74
CA GLY A 493 14.80 12.65 -1.83
C GLY A 493 16.28 12.20 -1.78
N ASP A 494 16.57 10.94 -1.51
CA ASP A 494 17.92 10.39 -1.39
C ASP A 494 17.98 8.97 -1.99
N VAL A 495 19.02 8.22 -1.67
CA VAL A 495 19.32 6.89 -2.24
C VAL A 495 18.98 5.79 -1.24
N SER A 496 18.26 4.78 -1.71
CA SER A 496 18.06 3.51 -1.01
C SER A 496 18.70 2.36 -1.76
N GLU A 497 19.19 1.36 -1.04
CA GLU A 497 19.92 0.24 -1.61
C GLU A 497 19.35 -1.07 -1.11
N VAL A 498 19.18 -2.01 -2.02
CA VAL A 498 18.68 -3.35 -1.72
C VAL A 498 19.56 -4.43 -2.34
N LEU A 499 19.61 -5.57 -1.68
CA LEU A 499 20.28 -6.78 -2.16
C LEU A 499 19.21 -7.75 -2.66
N VAL A 500 19.16 -7.93 -3.97
CA VAL A 500 18.17 -8.77 -4.66
C VAL A 500 18.78 -10.05 -5.19
N LYS A 501 17.96 -11.08 -5.34
CA LYS A 501 18.29 -12.32 -6.06
C LYS A 501 17.01 -12.91 -6.64
N PHE A 502 17.05 -13.32 -7.90
CA PHE A 502 15.90 -13.91 -8.58
C PHE A 502 16.15 -15.40 -8.84
N ASP A 503 15.32 -16.26 -8.30
CA ASP A 503 15.46 -17.70 -8.42
C ASP A 503 14.58 -18.31 -9.53
N HIS A 504 13.60 -17.55 -10.04
CA HIS A 504 12.68 -17.97 -11.09
C HIS A 504 12.92 -17.22 -12.42
N PRO A 505 12.60 -17.84 -13.57
CA PRO A 505 12.73 -17.18 -14.87
C PRO A 505 11.60 -16.15 -15.08
N ALA A 506 11.93 -15.08 -15.78
CA ALA A 506 10.99 -14.10 -16.30
C ALA A 506 11.38 -13.73 -17.73
N PRO A 507 10.82 -14.43 -18.74
CA PRO A 507 11.10 -14.13 -20.14
C PRO A 507 10.48 -12.79 -20.56
N LYS A 508 10.87 -12.29 -21.73
CA LYS A 508 10.42 -10.98 -22.23
C LYS A 508 8.90 -10.82 -22.26
N GLU A 509 8.19 -11.88 -22.62
CA GLU A 509 6.73 -11.92 -22.72
C GLU A 509 6.04 -11.82 -21.36
N PHE A 510 6.76 -12.16 -20.28
CA PHE A 510 6.31 -12.12 -18.89
C PHE A 510 7.44 -11.58 -18.00
N ALA A 511 7.99 -10.42 -18.38
CA ALA A 511 9.01 -9.76 -17.60
C ALA A 511 8.48 -9.38 -16.20
N TYR A 512 9.35 -9.45 -15.21
CA TYR A 512 9.05 -8.89 -13.89
C TYR A 512 9.01 -7.37 -13.95
N MET A 513 8.23 -6.78 -13.03
CA MET A 513 8.15 -5.34 -12.84
C MET A 513 8.96 -4.90 -11.63
N ALA A 514 9.47 -3.66 -11.72
CA ALA A 514 9.90 -2.91 -10.55
C ALA A 514 9.35 -1.48 -10.70
N HIS A 515 8.71 -0.97 -9.66
CA HIS A 515 7.92 0.26 -9.77
C HIS A 515 7.74 0.99 -8.43
N CYS A 516 7.33 2.23 -8.49
CA CYS A 516 6.77 2.93 -7.35
C CYS A 516 5.40 2.36 -7.02
N HIS A 517 5.15 1.96 -5.78
CA HIS A 517 3.86 1.45 -5.34
C HIS A 517 2.89 2.54 -4.84
N LEU A 518 3.16 3.79 -5.17
CA LEU A 518 2.15 4.83 -5.26
C LEU A 518 1.45 4.59 -6.59
N LEU A 519 0.21 4.08 -6.56
CA LEU A 519 -0.42 3.43 -7.73
C LEU A 519 -0.65 4.40 -8.89
N GLU A 520 -0.87 5.68 -8.62
CA GLU A 520 -1.00 6.70 -9.64
C GLU A 520 0.33 6.99 -10.34
N HIS A 521 1.49 6.87 -9.64
CA HIS A 521 2.81 6.95 -10.27
C HIS A 521 3.09 5.74 -11.15
N GLU A 522 2.72 4.54 -10.70
CA GLU A 522 2.77 3.31 -11.49
C GLU A 522 1.95 3.46 -12.77
N ASP A 523 0.67 3.85 -12.65
CA ASP A 523 -0.26 4.03 -13.77
C ASP A 523 0.18 5.10 -14.77
N THR A 524 1.03 6.04 -14.36
CA THR A 524 1.54 7.15 -15.19
C THR A 524 3.02 7.01 -15.55
N GLY A 525 3.58 5.79 -15.41
CA GLY A 525 4.83 5.39 -16.04
C GLY A 525 6.02 5.14 -15.12
N MET A 526 5.95 5.34 -13.78
CA MET A 526 7.07 5.04 -12.86
C MET A 526 7.18 3.53 -12.59
N MET A 527 7.41 2.80 -13.65
CA MET A 527 7.57 1.36 -13.69
C MET A 527 8.60 0.97 -14.75
N LEU A 528 9.26 -0.16 -14.58
CA LEU A 528 10.11 -0.79 -15.58
C LEU A 528 9.87 -2.30 -15.61
N GLY A 529 10.04 -2.91 -16.79
CA GLY A 529 10.15 -4.35 -16.95
C GLY A 529 11.61 -4.80 -16.94
N PHE A 530 11.87 -6.00 -16.40
CA PHE A 530 13.18 -6.66 -16.51
C PHE A 530 13.01 -8.16 -16.65
N THR A 531 13.98 -8.81 -17.35
CA THR A 531 13.99 -10.26 -17.58
C THR A 531 14.94 -10.96 -16.60
N VAL A 532 14.69 -12.25 -16.38
CA VAL A 532 15.54 -13.14 -15.57
C VAL A 532 15.78 -14.46 -16.30
#